data_5453fd10e67be2b63f3d6967a6158fa5
#
_entry.id   5453fd10e67be2b63f3d6967a6158fa5
#
_cell.length_a   1.000
_cell.length_b   1.000
_cell.length_c   1.000
_cell.angle_alpha   90.00
_cell.angle_beta   90.00
_cell.angle_gamma   90.00
#
_symmetry.space_group_name_H-M   'P 1'
#
loop_
_entity.id
_entity.type
_entity.pdbx_description
1 polymer ?
#
loop_
_entity_poly.entity_id
_entity_poly.type
_entity_poly.pdbx_seq_one_letter_code
_entity_poly.pdbx_strand_id
1 'polypeptide(L)'
;NEKTSFTCTGSISVEGETIHCSNISGHGTQSFVEVISNSCNPAFIQIGQMLGAGKFRQYYQGFGFSDKTGIDLPGEAEDSFWKEGKMGGVDLAVASFGQNFTITPIQMITACAAVSNGGYVVQPHVVSKITDSKGNVIKTVDKKVKRQVISDDTSKKMNEYLEYNTERQGAAAGYISGYKVAGKTGTTEKRGVTKFESSFSEDYISSFCGYAPADDPQIAMLVFFDTPDGDAYYGSQVSSPVFINIMSEVLPYLDVKTSYTDEELGYVDASAGDYTGVSVDEAKTAVEADGFTATVKGNGSTVISQIPTVSSGLQKGGSIVLYTDSNSQSETVSVPSLIGLSPDEVNDVASAYGLNVSFSGATTSSGTSSSQNIEAGTSVSPGTVITVSFADSSS
;
A
#
# COMPACT_ATOMS: atom_id res chain seq x y z
N ASN A 1 -4.74 -22.33 15.14
CA ASN A 1 -4.37 -22.71 13.78
C ASN A 1 -5.32 -22.02 12.81
N GLU A 2 -5.10 -22.12 11.52
CA GLU A 2 -5.88 -21.51 10.44
C GLU A 2 -7.39 -21.80 10.50
N LYS A 3 -7.79 -22.92 11.12
CA LYS A 3 -9.19 -23.33 11.29
C LYS A 3 -9.83 -22.74 12.56
N THR A 4 -9.08 -21.98 13.38
CA THR A 4 -9.61 -21.34 14.58
C THR A 4 -10.41 -20.11 14.17
N SER A 5 -11.66 -20.03 14.62
CA SER A 5 -12.50 -18.83 14.45
C SER A 5 -12.54 -18.05 15.76
N PHE A 6 -12.71 -16.73 15.62
CA PHE A 6 -12.77 -15.77 16.72
C PHE A 6 -14.07 -14.97 16.60
N THR A 7 -14.75 -14.69 17.71
CA THR A 7 -15.99 -13.92 17.69
C THR A 7 -15.77 -12.56 18.34
N CYS A 8 -16.21 -11.51 17.66
CA CYS A 8 -16.21 -10.14 18.14
C CYS A 8 -17.62 -9.56 18.16
N THR A 9 -18.08 -9.16 19.34
CA THR A 9 -19.39 -8.51 19.57
C THR A 9 -19.25 -7.02 19.86
N GLY A 10 -18.11 -6.40 19.47
CA GLY A 10 -17.82 -5.00 19.69
C GLY A 10 -16.99 -4.70 20.95
N SER A 11 -16.93 -5.63 21.90
CA SER A 11 -16.08 -5.50 23.10
C SER A 11 -15.76 -6.88 23.71
N ILE A 12 -14.83 -6.90 24.65
CA ILE A 12 -14.48 -8.05 25.47
C ILE A 12 -14.19 -7.59 26.91
N SER A 13 -14.60 -8.39 27.91
CA SER A 13 -14.26 -8.12 29.31
C SER A 13 -13.09 -8.99 29.76
N VAL A 14 -12.09 -8.36 30.39
CA VAL A 14 -10.90 -9.01 30.96
C VAL A 14 -10.69 -8.50 32.37
N GLU A 15 -10.80 -9.40 33.38
CA GLU A 15 -10.61 -9.07 34.79
C GLU A 15 -11.46 -7.87 35.29
N GLY A 16 -12.66 -7.71 34.72
CA GLY A 16 -13.60 -6.63 35.08
C GLY A 16 -13.47 -5.39 34.24
N GLU A 17 -12.42 -5.22 33.46
CA GLU A 17 -12.22 -4.13 32.50
C GLU A 17 -12.87 -4.46 31.16
N THR A 18 -13.57 -3.48 30.55
CA THR A 18 -14.18 -3.63 29.22
C THR A 18 -13.32 -2.96 28.18
N ILE A 19 -12.85 -3.74 27.20
CA ILE A 19 -12.01 -3.28 26.08
C ILE A 19 -12.83 -3.32 24.80
N HIS A 20 -12.90 -2.20 24.10
CA HIS A 20 -13.72 -2.03 22.90
C HIS A 20 -12.94 -2.33 21.61
N CYS A 21 -13.67 -2.80 20.61
CA CYS A 21 -13.22 -2.85 19.24
C CYS A 21 -13.38 -1.48 18.59
N SER A 22 -12.59 -1.17 17.55
CA SER A 22 -12.81 -0.03 16.67
C SER A 22 -14.21 -0.10 16.02
N ASN A 23 -14.65 -1.30 15.63
CA ASN A 23 -16.03 -1.56 15.24
C ASN A 23 -16.88 -1.91 16.48
N ILE A 24 -17.59 -0.94 17.03
CA ILE A 24 -18.44 -1.12 18.23
C ILE A 24 -19.62 -2.05 18.01
N SER A 25 -20.07 -2.27 16.77
CA SER A 25 -21.10 -3.26 16.41
C SER A 25 -20.55 -4.69 16.37
N GLY A 26 -19.23 -4.84 16.41
CA GLY A 26 -18.53 -6.10 16.30
C GLY A 26 -18.34 -6.59 14.87
N HIS A 27 -17.40 -7.51 14.69
CA HIS A 27 -17.07 -8.11 13.39
C HIS A 27 -17.76 -9.49 13.21
N GLY A 28 -18.52 -9.96 14.20
CA GLY A 28 -19.06 -11.32 14.18
C GLY A 28 -17.98 -12.40 14.31
N THR A 29 -18.22 -13.54 13.68
CA THR A 29 -17.27 -14.66 13.64
C THR A 29 -16.30 -14.50 12.49
N GLN A 30 -15.01 -14.55 12.77
CA GLN A 30 -13.90 -14.28 11.85
C GLN A 30 -12.91 -15.43 11.84
N SER A 31 -12.31 -15.73 10.70
CA SER A 31 -11.09 -16.53 10.57
C SER A 31 -9.88 -15.77 11.10
N PHE A 32 -8.75 -16.45 11.27
CA PHE A 32 -7.51 -15.80 11.74
C PHE A 32 -7.02 -14.69 10.79
N VAL A 33 -7.11 -14.90 9.48
CA VAL A 33 -6.68 -13.89 8.50
C VAL A 33 -7.60 -12.67 8.50
N GLU A 34 -8.91 -12.88 8.69
CA GLU A 34 -9.87 -11.77 8.83
C GLU A 34 -9.65 -10.97 10.12
N VAL A 35 -9.19 -11.60 11.21
CA VAL A 35 -8.80 -10.89 12.44
C VAL A 35 -7.66 -9.91 12.16
N ILE A 36 -6.67 -10.30 11.36
CA ILE A 36 -5.55 -9.43 10.97
C ILE A 36 -6.08 -8.28 10.09
N SER A 37 -6.87 -8.58 9.07
CA SER A 37 -7.41 -7.60 8.13
C SER A 37 -8.35 -6.60 8.81
N ASN A 38 -9.25 -7.06 9.67
CA ASN A 38 -10.18 -6.20 10.41
C ASN A 38 -9.51 -5.49 11.60
N SER A 39 -8.25 -5.79 11.90
CA SER A 39 -7.54 -5.26 13.09
C SER A 39 -8.36 -5.40 14.40
N CYS A 40 -8.99 -6.55 14.60
CA CYS A 40 -10.02 -6.76 15.62
C CYS A 40 -9.42 -6.90 17.03
N ASN A 41 -9.51 -5.86 17.88
CA ASN A 41 -8.97 -5.87 19.25
C ASN A 41 -9.47 -7.07 20.10
N PRO A 42 -10.80 -7.36 20.21
CA PRO A 42 -11.27 -8.51 20.99
C PRO A 42 -10.72 -9.85 20.50
N ALA A 43 -10.53 -10.02 19.20
CA ALA A 43 -9.98 -11.27 18.68
C ALA A 43 -8.47 -11.38 18.95
N PHE A 44 -7.68 -10.29 18.83
CA PHE A 44 -6.28 -10.29 19.23
C PHE A 44 -6.11 -10.54 20.73
N ILE A 45 -7.01 -10.04 21.58
CA ILE A 45 -7.02 -10.35 23.02
C ILE A 45 -7.22 -11.87 23.25
N GLN A 46 -8.19 -12.49 22.57
CA GLN A 46 -8.41 -13.93 22.64
C GLN A 46 -7.14 -14.71 22.22
N ILE A 47 -6.47 -14.30 21.15
CA ILE A 47 -5.20 -14.89 20.69
C ILE A 47 -4.11 -14.73 21.75
N GLY A 48 -3.97 -13.54 22.33
CA GLY A 48 -2.99 -13.27 23.39
C GLY A 48 -3.24 -14.11 24.64
N GLN A 49 -4.50 -14.26 25.04
CA GLN A 49 -4.89 -15.14 26.18
C GLN A 49 -4.56 -16.62 25.90
N MET A 50 -4.81 -17.10 24.67
CA MET A 50 -4.42 -18.44 24.24
C MET A 50 -2.90 -18.64 24.25
N LEU A 51 -2.13 -17.61 23.90
CA LEU A 51 -0.67 -17.65 23.92
C LEU A 51 -0.12 -17.62 25.35
N GLY A 52 -0.70 -16.79 26.20
CA GLY A 52 -0.28 -16.54 27.57
C GLY A 52 0.93 -15.60 27.68
N ALA A 53 1.04 -14.90 28.83
CA ALA A 53 2.04 -13.87 29.08
C ALA A 53 3.50 -14.36 28.90
N GLY A 54 3.80 -15.60 29.29
CA GLY A 54 5.15 -16.17 29.17
C GLY A 54 5.61 -16.30 27.72
N LYS A 55 4.77 -16.88 26.84
CA LYS A 55 5.08 -17.00 25.42
C LYS A 55 5.03 -15.64 24.69
N PHE A 56 4.08 -14.77 25.05
CA PHE A 56 4.02 -13.42 24.50
C PHE A 56 5.35 -12.70 24.75
N ARG A 57 5.83 -12.71 26.00
CA ARG A 57 7.13 -12.14 26.35
C ARG A 57 8.30 -12.78 25.58
N GLN A 58 8.29 -14.11 25.44
CA GLN A 58 9.33 -14.83 24.70
C GLN A 58 9.43 -14.35 23.23
N TYR A 59 8.30 -14.19 22.55
CA TYR A 59 8.27 -13.68 21.18
C TYR A 59 8.62 -12.19 21.10
N TYR A 60 8.14 -11.38 22.06
CA TYR A 60 8.50 -9.97 22.17
C TYR A 60 10.02 -9.79 22.24
N GLN A 61 10.68 -10.53 23.11
CA GLN A 61 12.14 -10.56 23.22
C GLN A 61 12.79 -11.18 21.97
N GLY A 62 12.19 -12.24 21.45
CA GLY A 62 12.65 -12.91 20.23
C GLY A 62 12.76 -11.94 19.05
N PHE A 63 11.76 -11.13 18.81
CA PHE A 63 11.76 -10.11 17.75
C PHE A 63 12.68 -8.92 18.03
N GLY A 64 13.26 -8.81 19.21
CA GLY A 64 14.25 -7.81 19.57
C GLY A 64 13.68 -6.53 20.15
N PHE A 65 12.44 -6.55 20.63
CA PHE A 65 11.80 -5.38 21.21
C PHE A 65 12.29 -5.03 22.63
N SER A 66 13.00 -5.94 23.30
CA SER A 66 13.60 -5.71 24.63
C SER A 66 15.10 -5.38 24.59
N ASP A 67 15.70 -5.30 23.41
CA ASP A 67 17.12 -5.08 23.26
C ASP A 67 17.40 -3.96 22.27
N LYS A 68 18.52 -3.26 22.44
CA LYS A 68 19.04 -2.39 21.37
C LYS A 68 19.32 -3.20 20.12
N THR A 69 18.94 -2.64 18.97
CA THR A 69 19.20 -3.30 17.67
C THR A 69 20.70 -3.37 17.38
N GLY A 70 21.48 -2.47 17.96
CA GLY A 70 22.90 -2.36 17.73
C GLY A 70 23.23 -1.78 16.37
N ILE A 71 22.35 -0.93 15.82
CA ILE A 71 22.62 -0.12 14.65
C ILE A 71 23.90 0.72 14.89
N ASP A 72 24.68 0.95 13.84
CA ASP A 72 25.92 1.70 13.89
C ASP A 72 25.73 3.24 13.93
N LEU A 73 24.61 3.67 14.54
CA LEU A 73 24.28 5.07 14.84
C LEU A 73 24.22 5.32 16.34
N PRO A 74 24.59 6.51 16.82
CA PRO A 74 24.49 6.87 18.24
C PRO A 74 23.04 7.17 18.66
N GLY A 75 22.76 7.06 19.97
CA GLY A 75 21.52 7.55 20.54
C GLY A 75 20.34 6.57 20.48
N GLU A 76 20.59 5.27 20.25
CA GLU A 76 19.53 4.26 20.30
C GLU A 76 18.90 4.20 21.70
N ALA A 77 17.58 4.47 21.78
CA ALA A 77 16.84 4.49 23.02
C ALA A 77 16.63 3.07 23.58
N GLU A 78 16.24 3.01 24.85
CA GLU A 78 15.80 1.76 25.51
C GLU A 78 14.28 1.63 25.42
N ASP A 79 13.79 0.38 25.43
CA ASP A 79 12.37 0.04 25.42
C ASP A 79 11.71 0.21 26.79
N SER A 80 10.38 0.12 26.80
CA SER A 80 9.57 0.00 28.01
C SER A 80 8.64 -1.20 27.91
N PHE A 81 8.95 -2.26 28.63
CA PHE A 81 8.15 -3.47 28.70
C PHE A 81 8.11 -4.05 30.12
N TRP A 82 7.08 -4.83 30.43
CA TRP A 82 6.92 -5.43 31.78
C TRP A 82 8.08 -6.35 32.15
N LYS A 83 8.51 -6.25 33.41
CA LYS A 83 9.47 -7.20 33.98
C LYS A 83 8.83 -8.60 34.02
N GLU A 84 9.69 -9.63 34.05
CA GLU A 84 9.24 -11.01 34.11
C GLU A 84 8.28 -11.26 35.32
N GLY A 85 7.18 -11.95 35.05
CA GLY A 85 6.15 -12.23 36.05
C GLY A 85 5.34 -11.02 36.54
N LYS A 86 5.45 -9.86 35.89
CA LYS A 86 4.72 -8.62 36.24
C LYS A 86 3.58 -8.25 35.29
N MET A 87 3.44 -8.94 34.17
CA MET A 87 2.34 -8.74 33.22
C MET A 87 1.09 -9.43 33.74
N GLY A 88 0.06 -8.65 34.07
CA GLY A 88 -1.27 -9.12 34.46
C GLY A 88 -2.14 -9.51 33.27
N GLY A 89 -3.36 -9.96 33.50
CA GLY A 89 -4.29 -10.36 32.44
C GLY A 89 -4.72 -9.19 31.58
N VAL A 90 -5.00 -8.03 32.18
CA VAL A 90 -5.33 -6.79 31.47
C VAL A 90 -4.13 -6.27 30.66
N ASP A 91 -2.90 -6.34 31.25
CA ASP A 91 -1.68 -5.94 30.53
C ASP A 91 -1.47 -6.79 29.28
N LEU A 92 -1.61 -8.12 29.39
CA LEU A 92 -1.51 -9.04 28.25
C LEU A 92 -2.59 -8.74 27.21
N ALA A 93 -3.83 -8.49 27.63
CA ALA A 93 -4.92 -8.16 26.73
C ALA A 93 -4.60 -6.92 25.91
N VAL A 94 -4.18 -5.84 26.56
CA VAL A 94 -3.86 -4.56 25.92
C VAL A 94 -2.62 -4.68 25.01
N ALA A 95 -1.59 -5.40 25.47
CA ALA A 95 -0.39 -5.65 24.67
C ALA A 95 -0.67 -6.50 23.43
N SER A 96 -1.68 -7.38 23.46
CA SER A 96 -2.00 -8.30 22.35
C SER A 96 -2.47 -7.60 21.09
N PHE A 97 -3.02 -6.39 21.18
CA PHE A 97 -3.36 -5.55 20.03
C PHE A 97 -2.45 -4.31 19.87
N GLY A 98 -1.24 -4.35 20.47
CA GLY A 98 -0.17 -3.38 20.21
C GLY A 98 -0.19 -2.13 21.08
N GLN A 99 -0.82 -2.16 22.25
CA GLN A 99 -0.90 -1.04 23.18
C GLN A 99 -0.09 -1.31 24.47
N ASN A 100 0.18 -0.23 25.24
CA ASN A 100 0.77 -0.28 26.59
C ASN A 100 2.26 -0.67 26.69
N PHE A 101 3.03 -0.56 25.61
CA PHE A 101 4.49 -0.65 25.61
C PHE A 101 5.08 0.35 24.61
N THR A 102 6.37 0.62 24.73
CA THR A 102 7.08 1.49 23.80
C THR A 102 8.21 0.76 23.10
N ILE A 103 8.37 1.00 21.81
CA ILE A 103 9.45 0.48 20.98
C ILE A 103 10.02 1.61 20.12
N THR A 104 11.25 1.45 19.65
CA THR A 104 11.82 2.41 18.71
C THR A 104 11.42 2.08 17.28
N PRO A 105 11.37 3.07 16.37
CA PRO A 105 11.10 2.80 14.95
C PRO A 105 12.07 1.78 14.34
N ILE A 106 13.34 1.81 14.74
CA ILE A 106 14.35 0.85 14.23
C ILE A 106 14.10 -0.57 14.74
N GLN A 107 13.57 -0.75 15.96
CA GLN A 107 13.14 -2.06 16.45
C GLN A 107 11.94 -2.55 15.64
N MET A 108 10.95 -1.68 15.38
CA MET A 108 9.76 -2.04 14.61
C MET A 108 10.08 -2.50 13.20
N ILE A 109 10.87 -1.72 12.44
CA ILE A 109 11.24 -2.10 11.07
C ILE A 109 12.12 -3.36 11.03
N THR A 110 12.98 -3.56 12.03
CA THR A 110 13.79 -4.77 12.16
C THR A 110 12.92 -6.01 12.41
N ALA A 111 11.88 -5.90 13.24
CA ALA A 111 10.93 -6.97 13.47
C ALA A 111 10.07 -7.26 12.23
N CYS A 112 9.61 -6.21 11.53
CA CYS A 112 8.90 -6.34 10.26
C CYS A 112 9.76 -7.08 9.21
N ALA A 113 11.02 -6.68 9.05
CA ALA A 113 11.98 -7.38 8.19
C ALA A 113 12.20 -8.84 8.60
N ALA A 114 12.17 -9.15 9.90
CA ALA A 114 12.27 -10.55 10.36
C ALA A 114 11.03 -11.38 10.00
N VAL A 115 9.83 -10.78 10.00
CA VAL A 115 8.61 -11.48 9.52
C VAL A 115 8.73 -11.82 8.05
N SER A 116 9.28 -10.92 7.23
CA SER A 116 9.34 -11.05 5.77
C SER A 116 10.45 -11.99 5.27
N ASN A 117 11.54 -12.19 6.02
CA ASN A 117 12.79 -12.77 5.54
C ASN A 117 13.07 -14.22 6.03
N GLY A 118 12.05 -14.98 6.41
CA GLY A 118 12.20 -16.33 6.97
C GLY A 118 12.37 -16.36 8.50
N GLY A 119 12.02 -15.28 9.20
CA GLY A 119 12.07 -15.21 10.66
C GLY A 119 13.41 -14.73 11.23
N TYR A 120 14.34 -14.24 10.43
CA TYR A 120 15.68 -13.88 10.87
C TYR A 120 15.76 -12.42 11.33
N VAL A 121 16.02 -12.21 12.61
CA VAL A 121 16.36 -10.89 13.15
C VAL A 121 17.80 -10.55 12.76
N VAL A 122 17.97 -9.50 11.98
CA VAL A 122 19.26 -9.01 11.51
C VAL A 122 19.69 -7.75 12.29
N GLN A 123 20.98 -7.53 12.44
CA GLN A 123 21.49 -6.28 13.00
C GLN A 123 21.45 -5.21 11.89
N PRO A 124 20.66 -4.12 12.05
CA PRO A 124 20.65 -3.04 11.08
C PRO A 124 21.98 -2.29 11.08
N HIS A 125 22.37 -1.76 9.93
CA HIS A 125 23.54 -0.90 9.78
C HIS A 125 23.35 0.06 8.60
N VAL A 126 23.96 1.25 8.67
CA VAL A 126 23.96 2.26 7.59
C VAL A 126 25.29 2.32 6.86
N VAL A 127 26.36 1.82 7.48
CA VAL A 127 27.70 1.76 6.85
C VAL A 127 27.82 0.46 6.07
N SER A 128 28.00 0.54 4.76
CA SER A 128 28.27 -0.63 3.90
C SER A 128 29.76 -0.93 3.79
N LYS A 129 30.61 0.11 3.72
CA LYS A 129 32.07 -0.03 3.64
C LYS A 129 32.77 1.22 4.13
N ILE A 130 34.02 1.05 4.55
CA ILE A 130 34.97 2.12 4.89
C ILE A 130 36.10 2.06 3.89
N THR A 131 36.49 3.20 3.30
CA THR A 131 37.60 3.31 2.35
C THR A 131 38.65 4.30 2.85
N ASP A 132 39.90 4.15 2.39
CA ASP A 132 40.93 5.12 2.58
C ASP A 132 40.78 6.34 1.64
N SER A 133 41.65 7.32 1.76
CA SER A 133 41.64 8.53 0.90
C SER A 133 41.93 8.25 -0.58
N LYS A 134 42.38 7.04 -0.92
CA LYS A 134 42.65 6.59 -2.29
C LYS A 134 41.53 5.72 -2.87
N GLY A 135 40.46 5.48 -2.08
CA GLY A 135 39.33 4.66 -2.47
C GLY A 135 39.51 3.15 -2.21
N ASN A 136 40.62 2.70 -1.60
CA ASN A 136 40.81 1.29 -1.26
C ASN A 136 39.90 0.91 -0.10
N VAL A 137 39.22 -0.23 -0.19
CA VAL A 137 38.37 -0.73 0.88
C VAL A 137 39.18 -1.19 2.06
N ILE A 138 39.00 -0.54 3.23
CA ILE A 138 39.58 -0.91 4.51
C ILE A 138 38.76 -1.95 5.23
N LYS A 139 37.40 -1.80 5.17
CA LYS A 139 36.46 -2.66 5.85
C LYS A 139 35.12 -2.70 5.09
N THR A 140 34.57 -3.88 4.97
CA THR A 140 33.15 -4.11 4.53
C THR A 140 32.33 -4.49 5.76
N VAL A 141 31.06 -4.02 5.81
CA VAL A 141 30.09 -4.41 6.84
C VAL A 141 29.12 -5.39 6.19
N ASP A 142 29.17 -6.64 6.63
CA ASP A 142 28.33 -7.70 6.12
C ASP A 142 27.04 -7.85 6.94
N LYS A 143 26.01 -8.46 6.33
CA LYS A 143 24.77 -8.86 7.00
C LYS A 143 25.08 -9.73 8.21
N LYS A 144 24.59 -9.33 9.38
CA LYS A 144 24.74 -10.07 10.62
C LYS A 144 23.37 -10.55 11.14
N VAL A 145 23.15 -11.85 11.09
CA VAL A 145 21.98 -12.50 11.68
C VAL A 145 22.19 -12.66 13.19
N LYS A 146 21.24 -12.16 13.99
CA LYS A 146 21.25 -12.32 15.45
C LYS A 146 20.62 -13.66 15.89
N ARG A 147 19.46 -13.99 15.30
CA ARG A 147 18.67 -15.22 15.62
C ARG A 147 17.56 -15.42 14.60
N GLN A 148 16.99 -16.62 14.58
CA GLN A 148 15.71 -16.91 13.93
C GLN A 148 14.62 -17.01 14.99
N VAL A 149 13.51 -16.26 14.84
CA VAL A 149 12.41 -16.15 15.83
C VAL A 149 11.22 -17.01 15.44
N ILE A 150 10.92 -17.08 14.17
CA ILE A 150 9.86 -17.90 13.59
C ILE A 150 10.45 -18.75 12.47
N SER A 151 9.79 -19.86 12.15
CA SER A 151 10.23 -20.70 11.02
C SER A 151 9.95 -20.05 9.67
N ASP A 152 10.67 -20.50 8.64
CA ASP A 152 10.42 -20.08 7.25
C ASP A 152 8.96 -20.30 6.83
N ASP A 153 8.35 -21.42 7.23
CA ASP A 153 6.94 -21.70 6.96
C ASP A 153 6.00 -20.70 7.64
N THR A 154 6.32 -20.29 8.89
CA THR A 154 5.52 -19.27 9.57
C THR A 154 5.69 -17.91 8.92
N SER A 155 6.91 -17.56 8.50
CA SER A 155 7.19 -16.33 7.74
C SER A 155 6.38 -16.28 6.45
N LYS A 156 6.41 -17.34 5.64
CA LYS A 156 5.63 -17.44 4.40
C LYS A 156 4.13 -17.24 4.63
N LYS A 157 3.57 -17.92 5.63
CA LYS A 157 2.15 -17.75 5.98
C LYS A 157 1.81 -16.34 6.44
N MET A 158 2.70 -15.70 7.20
CA MET A 158 2.49 -14.30 7.60
C MET A 158 2.56 -13.36 6.40
N ASN A 159 3.43 -13.62 5.42
CA ASN A 159 3.48 -12.87 4.18
C ASN A 159 2.14 -12.98 3.42
N GLU A 160 1.61 -14.20 3.26
CA GLU A 160 0.29 -14.43 2.63
C GLU A 160 -0.85 -13.70 3.36
N TYR A 161 -0.86 -13.71 4.70
CA TYR A 161 -1.91 -13.04 5.49
C TYR A 161 -1.81 -11.51 5.43
N LEU A 162 -0.60 -10.97 5.40
CA LEU A 162 -0.37 -9.53 5.30
C LEU A 162 -0.57 -9.00 3.87
N GLU A 163 -0.29 -9.81 2.83
CA GLU A 163 -0.65 -9.56 1.45
C GLU A 163 -2.19 -9.54 1.29
N TYR A 164 -2.89 -10.57 1.79
CA TYR A 164 -4.35 -10.60 1.81
C TYR A 164 -4.96 -9.37 2.51
N ASN A 165 -4.32 -8.87 3.59
CA ASN A 165 -4.78 -7.65 4.25
C ASN A 165 -4.71 -6.44 3.33
N THR A 166 -3.62 -6.26 2.59
CA THR A 166 -3.46 -5.13 1.65
C THR A 166 -4.42 -5.25 0.46
N GLU A 167 -4.57 -6.43 -0.12
CA GLU A 167 -5.52 -6.67 -1.21
C GLU A 167 -6.96 -6.38 -0.79
N ARG A 168 -7.37 -6.88 0.38
CA ARG A 168 -8.74 -6.72 0.87
C ARG A 168 -9.10 -5.30 1.29
N GLN A 169 -8.14 -4.56 1.87
CA GLN A 169 -8.35 -3.21 2.40
C GLN A 169 -7.96 -2.11 1.40
N GLY A 170 -7.40 -2.51 0.26
CA GLY A 170 -7.00 -1.59 -0.79
C GLY A 170 -5.97 -0.55 -0.32
N ALA A 171 -6.09 0.68 -0.78
CA ALA A 171 -5.17 1.77 -0.46
C ALA A 171 -5.13 2.09 1.04
N ALA A 172 -6.19 1.83 1.81
CA ALA A 172 -6.20 1.99 3.26
C ALA A 172 -5.17 1.10 3.97
N ALA A 173 -4.77 -0.02 3.34
CA ALA A 173 -3.75 -0.92 3.86
C ALA A 173 -2.48 -1.01 2.99
N GLY A 174 -2.22 -0.02 2.14
CA GLY A 174 -0.97 0.07 1.40
C GLY A 174 -0.93 -0.71 0.08
N TYR A 175 -2.09 -1.07 -0.48
CA TYR A 175 -2.17 -1.73 -1.77
C TYR A 175 -1.57 -0.88 -2.90
N ILE A 176 -0.80 -1.52 -3.78
CA ILE A 176 -0.20 -0.92 -4.97
C ILE A 176 -0.43 -1.88 -6.13
N SER A 177 -1.18 -1.44 -7.15
CA SER A 177 -1.49 -2.26 -8.33
C SER A 177 -0.21 -2.81 -8.98
N GLY A 178 -0.23 -4.08 -9.34
CA GLY A 178 0.90 -4.80 -9.93
C GLY A 178 2.02 -5.15 -8.96
N TYR A 179 1.91 -4.84 -7.68
CA TYR A 179 2.91 -5.21 -6.67
C TYR A 179 2.27 -5.93 -5.50
N LYS A 180 2.83 -7.08 -5.15
CA LYS A 180 2.43 -7.85 -3.97
C LYS A 180 2.96 -7.16 -2.71
N VAL A 181 2.16 -6.31 -2.12
CA VAL A 181 2.52 -5.61 -0.87
C VAL A 181 1.98 -6.38 0.32
N ALA A 182 2.81 -6.63 1.31
CA ALA A 182 2.40 -7.13 2.61
C ALA A 182 2.57 -6.03 3.66
N GLY A 183 1.53 -5.74 4.43
CA GLY A 183 1.61 -4.63 5.39
C GLY A 183 0.48 -4.57 6.40
N LYS A 184 0.65 -3.69 7.38
CA LYS A 184 -0.31 -3.43 8.44
C LYS A 184 -0.28 -1.99 8.91
N THR A 185 -1.46 -1.41 9.04
CA THR A 185 -1.69 -0.11 9.69
C THR A 185 -1.56 -0.23 11.20
N GLY A 186 -1.17 0.85 11.85
CA GLY A 186 -1.22 1.03 13.30
C GLY A 186 -1.76 2.41 13.66
N THR A 187 -2.52 2.47 14.75
CA THR A 187 -2.99 3.72 15.35
C THR A 187 -2.91 3.54 16.86
N THR A 188 -2.03 4.29 17.50
CA THR A 188 -1.72 4.14 18.94
C THR A 188 -1.93 5.46 19.66
N GLU A 189 -2.67 5.43 20.78
CA GLU A 189 -2.78 6.58 21.69
C GLU A 189 -1.45 6.81 22.41
N LYS A 190 -1.02 8.08 22.47
CA LYS A 190 0.17 8.48 23.24
C LYS A 190 -0.14 8.48 24.72
N ARG A 191 0.72 7.84 25.52
CA ARG A 191 0.59 7.80 26.97
C ARG A 191 1.42 8.91 27.61
N GLY A 192 0.87 9.46 28.73
CA GLY A 192 1.58 10.42 29.57
C GLY A 192 1.57 11.85 29.07
N VAL A 193 0.87 12.14 27.98
CA VAL A 193 0.57 13.52 27.60
C VAL A 193 -0.63 13.95 28.43
N THR A 194 -0.43 14.92 29.34
CA THR A 194 -1.53 15.55 30.08
C THR A 194 -2.46 16.17 29.05
N LYS A 195 -3.74 15.77 29.08
CA LYS A 195 -4.79 16.41 28.28
C LYS A 195 -4.77 17.91 28.57
N PHE A 196 -4.14 18.69 27.69
CA PHE A 196 -4.39 20.13 27.68
C PHE A 196 -5.81 20.31 27.18
N GLU A 197 -6.56 21.19 27.89
CA GLU A 197 -7.96 21.53 27.67
C GLU A 197 -8.25 21.95 26.21
N SER A 198 -8.35 21.01 25.29
CA SER A 198 -9.08 21.22 24.05
C SER A 198 -9.84 19.94 23.70
N SER A 199 -11.08 20.10 23.45
CA SER A 199 -12.14 19.10 23.41
C SER A 199 -12.05 18.07 22.29
N PHE A 200 -10.94 17.89 21.56
CA PHE A 200 -10.88 17.03 20.38
C PHE A 200 -9.51 16.44 19.98
N SER A 201 -8.44 16.52 20.75
CA SER A 201 -7.19 15.86 20.34
C SER A 201 -6.68 14.88 21.41
N GLU A 202 -7.03 13.63 21.24
CA GLU A 202 -6.19 12.56 21.75
C GLU A 202 -4.93 12.54 20.87
N ASP A 203 -3.74 12.58 21.49
CA ASP A 203 -2.48 12.51 20.73
C ASP A 203 -2.25 11.08 20.26
N TYR A 204 -2.28 10.87 18.94
CA TYR A 204 -2.06 9.58 18.32
C TYR A 204 -0.70 9.49 17.62
N ILE A 205 -0.20 8.25 17.48
CA ILE A 205 0.83 7.89 16.52
C ILE A 205 0.16 7.07 15.44
N SER A 206 0.10 7.60 14.23
CA SER A 206 -0.37 6.92 13.03
C SER A 206 0.79 6.22 12.34
N SER A 207 0.63 4.97 11.96
CA SER A 207 1.73 4.23 11.32
C SER A 207 1.25 3.26 10.24
N PHE A 208 2.15 2.96 9.32
CA PHE A 208 2.07 1.84 8.39
C PHE A 208 3.43 1.17 8.30
N CYS A 209 3.48 -0.14 8.48
CA CYS A 209 4.67 -0.95 8.28
C CYS A 209 4.38 -2.02 7.23
N GLY A 210 5.18 -2.05 6.17
CA GLY A 210 5.00 -3.00 5.08
C GLY A 210 6.28 -3.29 4.33
N TYR A 211 6.21 -4.24 3.43
CA TYR A 211 7.31 -4.68 2.56
C TYR A 211 6.77 -5.21 1.24
N ALA A 212 7.63 -5.22 0.24
CA ALA A 212 7.30 -5.72 -1.09
C ALA A 212 8.54 -6.29 -1.81
N PRO A 213 8.36 -7.24 -2.77
CA PRO A 213 7.19 -8.09 -2.92
C PRO A 213 6.95 -8.98 -1.69
N ALA A 214 5.70 -9.42 -1.44
CA ALA A 214 5.37 -10.27 -0.29
C ALA A 214 6.01 -11.67 -0.39
N ASP A 215 6.14 -12.20 -1.62
CA ASP A 215 6.69 -13.51 -1.92
C ASP A 215 8.23 -13.53 -2.08
N ASP A 216 8.85 -12.37 -2.39
CA ASP A 216 10.32 -12.20 -2.47
C ASP A 216 10.73 -10.81 -1.95
N PRO A 217 10.68 -10.54 -0.65
CA PRO A 217 10.84 -9.21 -0.07
C PRO A 217 12.18 -8.56 -0.38
N GLN A 218 12.16 -7.42 -1.09
CA GLN A 218 13.34 -6.64 -1.46
C GLN A 218 13.50 -5.41 -0.58
N ILE A 219 12.39 -4.84 -0.12
CA ILE A 219 12.38 -3.64 0.70
C ILE A 219 11.28 -3.70 1.76
N ALA A 220 11.59 -3.22 2.96
CA ALA A 220 10.62 -2.96 4.02
C ALA A 220 10.65 -1.49 4.40
N MET A 221 9.48 -0.90 4.64
CA MET A 221 9.34 0.50 5.00
C MET A 221 8.37 0.68 6.16
N LEU A 222 8.75 1.56 7.10
CA LEU A 222 7.89 2.06 8.16
C LEU A 222 7.67 3.54 7.95
N VAL A 223 6.41 3.93 7.81
CA VAL A 223 5.97 5.33 7.84
C VAL A 223 5.19 5.56 9.11
N PHE A 224 5.50 6.61 9.85
CA PHE A 224 4.71 7.00 11.02
C PHE A 224 4.67 8.52 11.19
N PHE A 225 3.59 8.99 11.75
CA PHE A 225 3.37 10.38 12.11
C PHE A 225 3.07 10.46 13.60
N ASP A 226 3.82 11.27 14.29
CA ASP A 226 3.63 11.58 15.71
C ASP A 226 2.73 12.80 15.82
N THR A 227 1.53 12.60 16.36
CA THR A 227 0.53 13.64 16.54
C THR A 227 0.21 14.35 15.21
N PRO A 228 -0.39 13.64 14.22
CA PRO A 228 -0.76 14.27 12.96
C PRO A 228 -1.78 15.38 13.19
N ASP A 229 -1.59 16.51 12.51
CA ASP A 229 -2.52 17.65 12.55
C ASP A 229 -3.79 17.35 11.74
N GLY A 230 -4.93 17.86 12.22
CA GLY A 230 -6.23 17.79 11.56
C GLY A 230 -7.13 16.67 12.10
N ASP A 231 -8.21 16.36 11.36
CA ASP A 231 -9.26 15.43 11.79
C ASP A 231 -8.89 13.96 11.51
N ALA A 232 -7.88 13.71 10.64
CA ALA A 232 -7.43 12.38 10.28
C ALA A 232 -6.24 11.93 11.15
N TYR A 233 -6.40 10.81 11.85
CA TYR A 233 -5.35 10.24 12.72
C TYR A 233 -5.14 8.74 12.53
N TYR A 234 -5.97 8.07 11.75
CA TYR A 234 -5.79 6.64 11.47
C TYR A 234 -4.59 6.41 10.53
N GLY A 235 -3.84 5.33 10.80
CA GLY A 235 -2.73 4.92 9.94
C GLY A 235 -3.13 4.71 8.47
N SER A 236 -4.36 4.24 8.23
CA SER A 236 -4.95 4.11 6.90
C SER A 236 -5.14 5.44 6.17
N GLN A 237 -5.42 6.52 6.90
CA GLN A 237 -5.68 7.85 6.34
C GLN A 237 -4.42 8.69 6.18
N VAL A 238 -3.43 8.51 7.08
CA VAL A 238 -2.26 9.39 7.18
C VAL A 238 -1.00 8.70 6.65
N SER A 239 -0.71 7.47 7.12
CA SER A 239 0.56 6.80 6.82
C SER A 239 0.52 5.94 5.56
N SER A 240 -0.60 5.25 5.28
CA SER A 240 -0.72 4.40 4.08
C SER A 240 -0.56 5.16 2.77
N PRO A 241 -1.17 6.36 2.56
CA PRO A 241 -0.98 7.12 1.33
C PRO A 241 0.49 7.51 1.09
N VAL A 242 1.21 7.88 2.16
CA VAL A 242 2.64 8.23 2.06
C VAL A 242 3.48 6.99 1.74
N PHE A 243 3.16 5.84 2.36
CA PHE A 243 3.80 4.57 2.02
C PHE A 243 3.62 4.22 0.55
N ILE A 244 2.37 4.29 0.04
CA ILE A 244 2.04 4.01 -1.36
C ILE A 244 2.84 4.91 -2.30
N ASN A 245 2.82 6.23 -2.07
CA ASN A 245 3.51 7.19 -2.93
C ASN A 245 5.02 6.90 -3.02
N ILE A 246 5.68 6.65 -1.88
CA ILE A 246 7.11 6.35 -1.87
C ILE A 246 7.39 5.00 -2.52
N MET A 247 6.64 3.94 -2.17
CA MET A 247 6.88 2.60 -2.70
C MET A 247 6.59 2.50 -4.20
N SER A 248 5.60 3.24 -4.73
CA SER A 248 5.31 3.29 -6.15
C SER A 248 6.47 3.83 -6.99
N GLU A 249 7.33 4.66 -6.41
CA GLU A 249 8.56 5.14 -7.06
C GLU A 249 9.77 4.22 -6.78
N VAL A 250 9.85 3.68 -5.57
CA VAL A 250 11.01 2.88 -5.13
C VAL A 250 11.01 1.49 -5.76
N LEU A 251 9.86 0.83 -5.89
CA LEU A 251 9.78 -0.53 -6.44
C LEU A 251 10.27 -0.60 -7.89
N PRO A 252 9.84 0.28 -8.82
CA PRO A 252 10.42 0.35 -10.17
C PRO A 252 11.91 0.70 -10.16
N TYR A 253 12.33 1.62 -9.28
CA TYR A 253 13.75 1.99 -9.14
C TYR A 253 14.65 0.80 -8.73
N LEU A 254 14.11 -0.13 -7.94
CA LEU A 254 14.79 -1.37 -7.55
C LEU A 254 14.64 -2.50 -8.57
N ASP A 255 14.10 -2.24 -9.76
CA ASP A 255 13.80 -3.23 -10.80
C ASP A 255 12.87 -4.37 -10.33
N VAL A 256 12.02 -4.11 -9.32
CA VAL A 256 11.00 -5.06 -8.88
C VAL A 256 9.98 -5.24 -10.00
N LYS A 257 9.79 -6.46 -10.44
CA LYS A 257 8.86 -6.76 -11.54
C LYS A 257 7.41 -6.68 -11.06
N THR A 258 6.58 -6.07 -11.88
CA THR A 258 5.14 -6.08 -11.68
C THR A 258 4.54 -7.47 -11.93
N SER A 259 3.54 -7.83 -11.15
CA SER A 259 2.75 -9.05 -11.27
C SER A 259 1.28 -8.69 -11.11
N TYR A 260 0.63 -8.36 -12.21
CA TYR A 260 -0.78 -7.97 -12.23
C TYR A 260 -1.70 -9.19 -12.18
N THR A 261 -2.79 -9.09 -11.46
CA THR A 261 -3.93 -10.02 -11.56
C THR A 261 -4.67 -9.81 -12.89
N ASP A 262 -5.52 -10.78 -13.28
CA ASP A 262 -6.34 -10.62 -14.49
C ASP A 262 -7.26 -9.38 -14.42
N GLU A 263 -7.76 -9.05 -13.22
CA GLU A 263 -8.57 -7.84 -12.97
C GLU A 263 -7.72 -6.58 -13.14
N GLU A 264 -6.54 -6.52 -12.52
CA GLU A 264 -5.63 -5.39 -12.67
C GLU A 264 -5.18 -5.19 -14.12
N LEU A 265 -4.94 -6.29 -14.87
CA LEU A 265 -4.58 -6.22 -16.29
C LEU A 265 -5.64 -5.49 -17.13
N GLY A 266 -6.90 -5.51 -16.71
CA GLY A 266 -7.97 -4.74 -17.33
C GLY A 266 -7.78 -3.22 -17.22
N TYR A 267 -6.98 -2.74 -16.25
CA TYR A 267 -6.76 -1.33 -15.96
C TYR A 267 -5.32 -0.84 -16.20
N VAL A 268 -4.43 -1.72 -16.68
CA VAL A 268 -3.05 -1.34 -16.99
C VAL A 268 -2.98 -0.59 -18.31
N ASP A 269 -2.35 0.57 -18.29
CA ASP A 269 -2.12 1.36 -19.49
C ASP A 269 -1.25 0.60 -20.49
N ALA A 270 -1.66 0.60 -21.74
CA ALA A 270 -0.81 0.25 -22.85
C ALA A 270 -0.25 1.52 -23.50
N SER A 271 0.94 1.45 -24.10
CA SER A 271 1.56 2.59 -24.76
C SER A 271 1.15 2.68 -26.22
N ALA A 272 0.72 3.85 -26.67
CA ALA A 272 0.44 4.11 -28.08
C ALA A 272 1.72 3.97 -28.93
N GLY A 273 1.67 3.17 -29.99
CA GLY A 273 2.71 3.06 -30.99
C GLY A 273 2.81 4.31 -31.89
N ASP A 274 3.77 4.29 -32.82
CA ASP A 274 3.83 5.29 -33.90
C ASP A 274 3.12 4.73 -35.15
N TYR A 275 1.99 5.30 -35.49
CA TYR A 275 1.14 4.91 -36.63
C TYR A 275 1.18 5.94 -37.76
N THR A 276 2.12 6.89 -37.70
CA THR A 276 2.26 7.95 -38.68
C THR A 276 3.15 7.55 -39.87
N GLY A 277 2.99 8.21 -41.01
CA GLY A 277 3.82 8.01 -42.20
C GLY A 277 3.51 6.75 -43.02
N VAL A 278 2.57 5.91 -42.56
CA VAL A 278 2.15 4.67 -43.22
C VAL A 278 0.74 4.83 -43.81
N SER A 279 0.31 3.86 -44.64
CA SER A 279 -1.05 3.86 -45.18
C SER A 279 -2.10 3.69 -44.08
N VAL A 280 -3.32 4.17 -44.31
CA VAL A 280 -4.43 4.04 -43.35
C VAL A 280 -4.69 2.59 -42.97
N ASP A 281 -4.59 1.65 -43.93
CA ASP A 281 -4.87 0.24 -43.67
C ASP A 281 -3.75 -0.42 -42.81
N GLU A 282 -2.49 -0.06 -43.07
CA GLU A 282 -1.35 -0.51 -42.25
C GLU A 282 -1.46 0.06 -40.83
N ALA A 283 -1.78 1.35 -40.69
CA ALA A 283 -1.97 1.99 -39.38
C ALA A 283 -3.11 1.33 -38.56
N LYS A 284 -4.26 1.06 -39.17
CA LYS A 284 -5.38 0.37 -38.52
C LYS A 284 -4.95 -1.02 -38.02
N THR A 285 -4.27 -1.78 -38.88
CA THR A 285 -3.79 -3.13 -38.51
C THR A 285 -2.82 -3.07 -37.32
N ALA A 286 -1.91 -2.08 -37.31
CA ALA A 286 -0.96 -1.89 -36.22
C ALA A 286 -1.67 -1.46 -34.90
N VAL A 287 -2.61 -0.52 -34.98
CA VAL A 287 -3.43 -0.08 -33.83
C VAL A 287 -4.19 -1.24 -33.20
N GLU A 288 -4.83 -2.08 -34.03
CA GLU A 288 -5.57 -3.25 -33.57
C GLU A 288 -4.64 -4.32 -32.95
N ALA A 289 -3.45 -4.51 -33.52
CA ALA A 289 -2.44 -5.43 -32.99
C ALA A 289 -1.91 -4.99 -31.60
N ASP A 290 -1.85 -3.67 -31.38
CA ASP A 290 -1.46 -3.09 -30.08
C ASP A 290 -2.63 -3.07 -29.06
N GLY A 291 -3.82 -3.58 -29.44
CA GLY A 291 -5.00 -3.70 -28.57
C GLY A 291 -5.86 -2.44 -28.46
N PHE A 292 -5.75 -1.53 -29.43
CA PHE A 292 -6.54 -0.29 -29.49
C PHE A 292 -7.56 -0.30 -30.64
N THR A 293 -8.46 0.68 -30.64
CA THR A 293 -9.41 0.90 -31.71
C THR A 293 -8.99 2.09 -32.57
N ALA A 294 -8.92 1.91 -33.90
CA ALA A 294 -8.56 2.97 -34.82
C ALA A 294 -9.76 3.83 -35.26
N THR A 295 -9.68 5.14 -35.10
CA THR A 295 -10.64 6.12 -35.65
C THR A 295 -9.92 7.00 -36.68
N VAL A 296 -10.36 6.96 -37.93
CA VAL A 296 -9.72 7.74 -39.01
C VAL A 296 -10.48 9.04 -39.26
N LYS A 297 -9.76 10.15 -39.32
CA LYS A 297 -10.27 11.49 -39.67
C LYS A 297 -9.58 12.02 -40.91
N GLY A 298 -10.38 12.50 -41.87
CA GLY A 298 -9.90 12.99 -43.18
C GLY A 298 -10.05 11.98 -44.29
N ASN A 299 -9.64 12.39 -45.50
CA ASN A 299 -9.82 11.63 -46.75
C ASN A 299 -8.48 11.27 -47.44
N GLY A 300 -7.38 11.45 -46.77
CA GLY A 300 -6.04 11.10 -47.30
C GLY A 300 -5.78 9.59 -47.20
N SER A 301 -4.80 9.10 -47.95
CA SER A 301 -4.38 7.68 -47.95
C SER A 301 -3.28 7.35 -46.95
N THR A 302 -2.66 8.39 -46.37
CA THR A 302 -1.51 8.26 -45.44
C THR A 302 -1.83 8.98 -44.16
N VAL A 303 -1.46 8.39 -43.02
CA VAL A 303 -1.62 9.01 -41.69
C VAL A 303 -0.53 10.06 -41.49
N ILE A 304 -0.94 11.31 -41.26
CA ILE A 304 -0.02 12.44 -41.06
C ILE A 304 0.19 12.79 -39.59
N SER A 305 -0.77 12.44 -38.72
CA SER A 305 -0.66 12.62 -37.27
C SER A 305 -1.63 11.71 -36.55
N GLN A 306 -1.43 11.53 -35.25
CA GLN A 306 -2.26 10.71 -34.39
C GLN A 306 -2.51 11.38 -33.02
N ILE A 307 -3.61 11.01 -32.37
CA ILE A 307 -3.91 11.31 -30.97
C ILE A 307 -4.43 10.01 -30.31
N PRO A 308 -3.84 9.57 -29.18
CA PRO A 308 -2.71 10.17 -28.43
C PRO A 308 -1.40 10.14 -29.19
N THR A 309 -0.43 10.93 -28.68
CA THR A 309 0.94 10.92 -29.20
C THR A 309 1.64 9.60 -28.89
N VAL A 310 2.71 9.31 -29.61
CA VAL A 310 3.56 8.12 -29.39
C VAL A 310 3.98 8.01 -27.92
N SER A 311 3.98 6.82 -27.39
CA SER A 311 4.30 6.48 -25.99
C SER A 311 3.34 7.04 -24.92
N SER A 312 2.20 7.61 -25.31
CA SER A 312 1.15 7.93 -24.33
C SER A 312 0.56 6.65 -23.73
N GLY A 313 0.46 6.62 -22.41
CA GLY A 313 -0.26 5.56 -21.70
C GLY A 313 -1.78 5.78 -21.78
N LEU A 314 -2.52 4.76 -22.13
CA LEU A 314 -3.99 4.75 -22.16
C LEU A 314 -4.50 3.33 -21.93
N GLN A 315 -5.74 3.20 -21.45
CA GLN A 315 -6.34 1.90 -21.21
C GLN A 315 -6.44 1.08 -22.49
N LYS A 316 -6.28 -0.25 -22.39
CA LYS A 316 -6.53 -1.17 -23.51
C LYS A 316 -7.96 -1.01 -24.03
N GLY A 317 -8.13 -1.13 -25.35
CA GLY A 317 -9.40 -0.87 -26.01
C GLY A 317 -9.67 0.62 -26.30
N GLY A 318 -8.82 1.53 -25.80
CA GLY A 318 -8.90 2.96 -26.08
C GLY A 318 -8.78 3.29 -27.58
N SER A 319 -9.16 4.50 -27.96
CA SER A 319 -9.21 4.94 -29.35
C SER A 319 -7.97 5.72 -29.78
N ILE A 320 -7.32 5.27 -30.85
CA ILE A 320 -6.28 6.04 -31.54
C ILE A 320 -6.93 6.77 -32.72
N VAL A 321 -6.94 8.10 -32.66
CA VAL A 321 -7.44 8.94 -33.75
C VAL A 321 -6.31 9.20 -34.73
N LEU A 322 -6.49 8.73 -35.98
CA LEU A 322 -5.52 8.85 -37.09
C LEU A 322 -5.97 9.92 -38.03
N TYR A 323 -5.20 11.00 -38.18
CA TYR A 323 -5.49 12.09 -39.06
C TYR A 323 -4.76 11.94 -40.38
N THR A 324 -5.47 12.09 -41.50
CA THR A 324 -4.96 11.95 -42.87
C THR A 324 -4.86 13.27 -43.62
N ASP A 325 -5.42 14.36 -43.05
CA ASP A 325 -5.25 15.74 -43.54
C ASP A 325 -5.32 16.75 -42.38
N SER A 326 -4.81 17.96 -42.61
CA SER A 326 -4.71 19.00 -41.58
C SER A 326 -6.05 19.63 -41.19
N ASN A 327 -7.06 19.56 -42.07
CA ASN A 327 -8.36 20.18 -41.83
C ASN A 327 -9.18 19.40 -40.80
N SER A 328 -8.95 18.10 -40.70
CA SER A 328 -9.64 17.20 -39.81
C SER A 328 -9.23 17.34 -38.32
N GLN A 329 -8.15 18.11 -38.04
CA GLN A 329 -7.61 18.31 -36.71
C GLN A 329 -8.33 19.40 -35.90
N SER A 330 -9.29 20.11 -36.47
CA SER A 330 -9.98 21.25 -35.84
C SER A 330 -11.17 20.84 -34.96
N GLU A 331 -11.59 19.57 -34.97
CA GLU A 331 -12.67 19.07 -34.12
C GLU A 331 -12.25 19.04 -32.66
N THR A 332 -13.17 19.46 -31.80
CA THR A 332 -12.99 19.33 -30.32
C THR A 332 -14.19 18.68 -29.69
N VAL A 333 -13.94 18.03 -28.54
CA VAL A 333 -14.95 17.42 -27.67
C VAL A 333 -14.83 18.02 -26.27
N SER A 334 -15.93 18.07 -25.54
CA SER A 334 -15.93 18.56 -24.17
C SER A 334 -15.56 17.43 -23.19
N VAL A 335 -14.65 17.69 -22.28
CA VAL A 335 -14.28 16.74 -21.22
C VAL A 335 -15.47 16.58 -20.26
N PRO A 336 -15.95 15.34 -20.00
CA PRO A 336 -17.00 15.08 -19.02
C PRO A 336 -16.43 15.14 -17.59
N SER A 337 -17.34 15.17 -16.58
CA SER A 337 -16.94 14.91 -15.20
C SER A 337 -16.76 13.39 -15.02
N LEU A 338 -15.56 13.02 -14.61
CA LEU A 338 -15.18 11.63 -14.33
C LEU A 338 -14.99 11.38 -12.83
N ILE A 339 -15.43 12.30 -11.96
CA ILE A 339 -15.28 12.23 -10.51
C ILE A 339 -16.44 11.44 -9.90
N GLY A 340 -16.17 10.58 -8.92
CA GLY A 340 -17.17 9.79 -8.20
C GLY A 340 -17.63 8.52 -8.92
N LEU A 341 -16.90 8.10 -9.96
CA LEU A 341 -17.21 6.94 -10.81
C LEU A 341 -16.26 5.78 -10.50
N SER A 342 -16.70 4.54 -10.73
CA SER A 342 -15.86 3.36 -10.77
C SER A 342 -14.93 3.37 -12.01
N PRO A 343 -13.88 2.55 -12.08
CA PRO A 343 -13.00 2.47 -13.24
C PRO A 343 -13.74 2.14 -14.54
N ASP A 344 -14.69 1.20 -14.51
CA ASP A 344 -15.49 0.85 -15.70
C ASP A 344 -16.38 2.01 -16.15
N GLU A 345 -17.05 2.69 -15.21
CA GLU A 345 -17.88 3.86 -15.52
C GLU A 345 -17.03 5.01 -16.08
N VAL A 346 -15.79 5.21 -15.58
CA VAL A 346 -14.85 6.21 -16.12
C VAL A 346 -14.52 5.89 -17.57
N ASN A 347 -14.19 4.63 -17.89
CA ASN A 347 -13.93 4.19 -19.26
C ASN A 347 -15.14 4.40 -20.17
N ASP A 348 -16.32 3.98 -19.73
CA ASP A 348 -17.57 4.09 -20.49
C ASP A 348 -17.91 5.55 -20.80
N VAL A 349 -17.85 6.42 -19.78
CA VAL A 349 -18.14 7.84 -19.94
C VAL A 349 -17.12 8.51 -20.86
N ALA A 350 -15.81 8.30 -20.65
CA ALA A 350 -14.79 8.91 -21.49
C ALA A 350 -14.91 8.45 -22.96
N SER A 351 -15.11 7.16 -23.18
CA SER A 351 -15.28 6.57 -24.52
C SER A 351 -16.50 7.15 -25.24
N ALA A 352 -17.63 7.38 -24.54
CA ALA A 352 -18.83 8.00 -25.10
C ALA A 352 -18.57 9.44 -25.62
N TYR A 353 -17.57 10.13 -25.06
CA TYR A 353 -17.12 11.44 -25.51
C TYR A 353 -15.95 11.37 -26.52
N GLY A 354 -15.54 10.17 -26.94
CA GLY A 354 -14.40 9.98 -27.85
C GLY A 354 -13.06 10.32 -27.22
N LEU A 355 -12.93 10.16 -25.89
CA LEU A 355 -11.74 10.42 -25.10
C LEU A 355 -11.16 9.10 -24.57
N ASN A 356 -9.89 9.13 -24.22
CA ASN A 356 -9.21 8.03 -23.54
C ASN A 356 -8.96 8.37 -22.08
N VAL A 357 -8.65 7.34 -21.30
CA VAL A 357 -8.25 7.49 -19.89
C VAL A 357 -6.96 6.73 -19.59
N SER A 358 -6.25 7.26 -18.62
CA SER A 358 -5.09 6.63 -17.96
C SER A 358 -5.39 6.65 -16.46
N PHE A 359 -5.17 5.53 -15.79
CA PHE A 359 -5.52 5.41 -14.39
C PHE A 359 -4.31 5.61 -13.47
N SER A 360 -4.53 6.29 -12.35
CA SER A 360 -3.53 6.48 -11.30
C SER A 360 -4.14 6.26 -9.91
N GLY A 361 -3.31 5.86 -8.94
CA GLY A 361 -3.76 5.53 -7.58
C GLY A 361 -4.35 4.12 -7.47
N ALA A 362 -5.23 3.90 -6.49
CA ALA A 362 -5.88 2.61 -6.27
C ALA A 362 -6.94 2.37 -7.35
N THR A 363 -6.70 1.40 -8.22
CA THR A 363 -7.59 1.01 -9.34
C THR A 363 -8.24 -0.35 -9.10
N THR A 364 -8.74 -0.61 -7.90
CA THR A 364 -9.54 -1.79 -7.64
C THR A 364 -10.97 -1.59 -8.14
N SER A 365 -11.67 -2.65 -8.47
CA SER A 365 -13.09 -2.62 -8.90
C SER A 365 -14.02 -1.91 -7.91
N SER A 366 -13.57 -1.65 -6.69
CA SER A 366 -14.28 -0.90 -5.65
C SER A 366 -13.79 0.55 -5.48
N GLY A 367 -12.75 0.97 -6.20
CA GLY A 367 -12.23 2.34 -6.14
C GLY A 367 -13.16 3.36 -6.77
N THR A 368 -13.21 4.57 -6.20
CA THR A 368 -13.98 5.70 -6.75
C THR A 368 -13.03 6.79 -7.21
N SER A 369 -13.26 7.32 -8.40
CA SER A 369 -12.44 8.41 -8.96
C SER A 369 -12.55 9.67 -8.11
N SER A 370 -11.39 10.20 -7.70
CA SER A 370 -11.27 11.35 -6.77
C SER A 370 -10.82 12.63 -7.46
N SER A 371 -10.08 12.52 -8.60
CA SER A 371 -9.62 13.66 -9.36
C SER A 371 -9.37 13.31 -10.83
N GLN A 372 -9.38 14.32 -11.70
CA GLN A 372 -8.99 14.24 -13.11
C GLN A 372 -8.06 15.39 -13.45
N ASN A 373 -7.08 15.17 -14.34
CA ASN A 373 -6.05 16.16 -14.69
C ASN A 373 -6.53 17.28 -15.63
N ILE A 374 -7.65 17.08 -16.33
CA ILE A 374 -8.27 18.09 -17.22
C ILE A 374 -9.68 18.34 -16.70
N GLU A 375 -10.02 19.60 -16.40
CA GLU A 375 -11.31 20.00 -15.83
C GLU A 375 -12.48 19.66 -16.76
N ALA A 376 -13.61 19.24 -16.19
CA ALA A 376 -14.86 19.04 -16.91
C ALA A 376 -15.31 20.32 -17.62
N GLY A 377 -15.79 20.20 -18.85
CA GLY A 377 -16.17 21.32 -19.71
C GLY A 377 -15.03 21.87 -20.57
N THR A 378 -13.76 21.48 -20.35
CA THR A 378 -12.63 21.86 -21.21
C THR A 378 -12.79 21.26 -22.60
N SER A 379 -12.53 22.04 -23.65
CA SER A 379 -12.53 21.57 -25.03
C SER A 379 -11.15 20.98 -25.38
N VAL A 380 -11.13 19.73 -25.81
CA VAL A 380 -9.90 19.01 -26.21
C VAL A 380 -10.11 18.27 -27.53
N SER A 381 -9.04 17.84 -28.17
CA SER A 381 -9.13 17.03 -29.41
C SER A 381 -9.68 15.62 -29.08
N PRO A 382 -10.47 14.98 -29.98
CA PRO A 382 -10.84 13.57 -29.85
C PRO A 382 -9.60 12.68 -29.66
N GLY A 383 -9.71 11.64 -28.83
CA GLY A 383 -8.60 10.77 -28.50
C GLY A 383 -7.66 11.27 -27.40
N THR A 384 -7.88 12.48 -26.85
CA THR A 384 -7.10 13.01 -25.72
C THR A 384 -7.20 12.06 -24.52
N VAL A 385 -6.08 11.85 -23.84
CA VAL A 385 -6.01 11.03 -22.63
C VAL A 385 -6.26 11.88 -21.38
N ILE A 386 -7.24 11.48 -20.58
CA ILE A 386 -7.52 12.06 -19.27
C ILE A 386 -6.94 11.16 -18.20
N THR A 387 -6.02 11.69 -17.39
CA THR A 387 -5.51 10.95 -16.22
C THR A 387 -6.51 11.09 -15.08
N VAL A 388 -7.02 9.95 -14.59
CA VAL A 388 -8.00 9.88 -13.50
C VAL A 388 -7.37 9.18 -12.32
N SER A 389 -7.41 9.82 -11.14
CA SER A 389 -6.91 9.24 -9.90
C SER A 389 -8.07 8.64 -9.10
N PHE A 390 -7.83 7.46 -8.54
CA PHE A 390 -8.80 6.74 -7.72
C PHE A 390 -8.41 6.77 -6.25
N ALA A 391 -9.41 6.87 -5.39
CA ALA A 391 -9.29 6.67 -3.95
C ALA A 391 -10.22 5.55 -3.52
N ASP A 392 -9.89 4.87 -2.43
CA ASP A 392 -10.79 3.84 -1.89
C ASP A 392 -12.11 4.45 -1.43
N SER A 393 -13.21 3.75 -1.73
CA SER A 393 -14.57 4.11 -1.34
C SER A 393 -14.88 3.88 0.15
N SER A 394 -13.90 3.53 0.97
CA SER A 394 -14.03 3.29 2.42
C SER A 394 -13.41 4.41 3.23
N SER A 395 -14.06 5.55 3.29
CA SER A 395 -13.90 6.54 4.36
C SER A 395 -15.14 6.55 5.26
#